data_5658a7b54013ca3bc6a5fd36fb13e5a7
#
_entry.id   5658a7b54013ca3bc6a5fd36fb13e5a7
#
_cell.length_a   1.000
_cell.length_b   1.000
_cell.length_c   1.000
_cell.angle_alpha   90.00
_cell.angle_beta   90.00
_cell.angle_gamma   90.00
#
_symmetry.space_group_name_H-M   'P 1'
#
loop_
_entity.id
_entity.type
_entity.pdbx_description
1 polymer ?
#
loop_
_entity_poly.entity_id
_entity_poly.type
_entity_poly.pdbx_seq_one_letter_code
_entity_poly.pdbx_strand_id
1 'polypeptide(L)'
;MSGFNSFKNISTWIFDLDNTLYHPRKKIFDMIHKRMTRFIANYFEINLKEARKIQTKYFYKYGTTLSGLMKKHNIKPNVFLNYVHDINFDKFEKDHKLNILLKKINGKKIIFTNADKKYALKVITKLGIRKNFRYIFDIKDANYVPKPDIYSYKKMVRYYKIDPKKTLFIEDIKRNLEPASKMGMATVWINNNLKINKLTKSNKFVDLEVKSLIDFLQKITLN
;
A
#
# COMPACT_ATOMS: atom_id res chain seq x y z
N MET A 1 -20.62 10.91 15.04
CA MET A 1 -19.47 11.82 15.28
C MET A 1 -18.33 11.22 16.13
N SER A 2 -18.48 10.06 16.76
CA SER A 2 -17.48 9.50 17.70
C SER A 2 -16.21 8.87 17.06
N GLY A 3 -16.20 8.57 15.77
CA GLY A 3 -15.07 7.85 15.15
C GLY A 3 -13.83 8.69 14.78
N PHE A 4 -13.94 10.02 14.67
CA PHE A 4 -12.83 10.89 14.28
C PHE A 4 -12.01 11.44 15.45
N ASN A 5 -12.58 11.46 16.66
CA ASN A 5 -11.88 11.91 17.86
C ASN A 5 -10.67 11.02 18.21
N SER A 6 -10.66 9.75 17.78
CA SER A 6 -9.54 8.82 17.95
C SER A 6 -8.30 9.19 17.15
N PHE A 7 -8.40 10.10 16.17
CA PHE A 7 -7.28 10.49 15.29
C PHE A 7 -6.65 11.85 15.64
N LYS A 8 -7.11 12.51 16.72
CA LYS A 8 -6.61 13.86 17.11
C LYS A 8 -5.12 13.89 17.50
N ASN A 9 -4.57 12.79 17.99
CA ASN A 9 -3.19 12.72 18.48
C ASN A 9 -2.23 12.03 17.52
N ILE A 10 -2.59 11.91 16.24
CA ILE A 10 -1.75 11.26 15.23
C ILE A 10 -0.59 12.19 14.84
N SER A 11 0.63 11.73 15.07
CA SER A 11 1.86 12.40 14.68
C SER A 11 2.56 11.71 13.50
N THR A 12 2.17 10.46 13.19
CA THR A 12 2.73 9.68 12.08
C THR A 12 1.62 9.05 11.26
N TRP A 13 1.69 9.27 9.95
CA TRP A 13 0.75 8.76 8.95
C TRP A 13 1.48 7.78 8.06
N ILE A 14 1.06 6.53 8.05
CA ILE A 14 1.60 5.50 7.20
C ILE A 14 0.57 5.23 6.10
N PHE A 15 1.02 5.25 4.86
CA PHE A 15 0.21 4.98 3.70
C PHE A 15 0.76 3.78 2.94
N ASP A 16 -0.08 2.83 2.62
CA ASP A 16 0.23 1.96 1.50
C ASP A 16 0.24 2.77 0.20
N LEU A 17 0.80 2.21 -0.87
CA LEU A 17 0.95 2.89 -2.16
C LEU A 17 -0.17 2.53 -3.13
N ASP A 18 -0.20 1.24 -3.53
CA ASP A 18 -1.00 0.77 -4.66
C ASP A 18 -2.47 0.64 -4.28
N ASN A 19 -3.37 1.29 -5.06
CA ASN A 19 -4.81 1.38 -4.79
C ASN A 19 -5.18 2.11 -3.47
N THR A 20 -4.19 2.65 -2.76
CA THR A 20 -4.36 3.48 -1.56
C THR A 20 -4.10 4.95 -1.86
N LEU A 21 -2.88 5.33 -2.31
CA LEU A 21 -2.55 6.70 -2.71
C LEU A 21 -3.17 7.11 -4.05
N TYR A 22 -3.68 6.16 -4.79
CA TYR A 22 -4.46 6.38 -6.01
C TYR A 22 -5.61 5.37 -6.10
N HIS A 23 -6.70 5.78 -6.73
CA HIS A 23 -7.86 4.91 -6.89
C HIS A 23 -7.59 3.81 -7.95
N PRO A 24 -8.08 2.57 -7.77
CA PRO A 24 -7.92 1.46 -8.75
C PRO A 24 -8.37 1.80 -10.18
N ARG A 25 -9.32 2.73 -10.35
CA ARG A 25 -9.76 3.22 -11.67
C ARG A 25 -8.63 3.79 -12.53
N LYS A 26 -7.51 4.21 -11.92
CA LYS A 26 -6.31 4.63 -12.65
C LYS A 26 -5.57 3.45 -13.31
N LYS A 27 -5.94 2.19 -13.00
CA LYS A 27 -5.44 0.94 -13.60
C LYS A 27 -3.92 0.76 -13.55
N ILE A 28 -3.21 1.49 -12.67
CA ILE A 28 -1.75 1.36 -12.49
C ILE A 28 -1.41 -0.07 -12.04
N PHE A 29 -2.09 -0.53 -10.99
CA PHE A 29 -1.84 -1.86 -10.43
C PHE A 29 -2.26 -2.99 -11.39
N ASP A 30 -3.26 -2.76 -12.24
CA ASP A 30 -3.66 -3.71 -13.30
C ASP A 30 -2.52 -3.95 -14.31
N MET A 31 -1.76 -2.90 -14.64
CA MET A 31 -0.58 -3.05 -15.53
C MET A 31 0.49 -3.89 -14.85
N ILE A 32 0.77 -3.64 -13.57
CA ILE A 32 1.69 -4.46 -12.77
C ILE A 32 1.23 -5.92 -12.75
N HIS A 33 -0.05 -6.17 -12.50
CA HIS A 33 -0.63 -7.52 -12.51
C HIS A 33 -0.45 -8.25 -13.82
N LYS A 34 -0.68 -7.57 -14.96
CA LYS A 34 -0.46 -8.14 -16.29
C LYS A 34 1.01 -8.48 -16.52
N ARG A 35 1.93 -7.60 -16.09
CA ARG A 35 3.37 -7.86 -16.22
C ARG A 35 3.82 -9.00 -15.30
N MET A 36 3.30 -9.12 -14.09
CA MET A 36 3.56 -10.28 -13.22
C MET A 36 3.14 -11.58 -13.91
N THR A 37 1.93 -11.61 -14.50
CA THR A 37 1.44 -12.80 -15.22
C THR A 37 2.36 -13.14 -16.39
N ARG A 38 2.76 -12.14 -17.20
CA ARG A 38 3.67 -12.34 -18.34
C ARG A 38 5.06 -12.81 -17.90
N PHE A 39 5.60 -12.25 -16.82
CA PHE A 39 6.87 -12.72 -16.26
C PHE A 39 6.83 -14.20 -15.91
N ILE A 40 5.76 -14.63 -15.23
CA ILE A 40 5.58 -16.03 -14.85
C ILE A 40 5.40 -16.92 -16.08
N ALA A 41 4.60 -16.48 -17.06
CA ALA A 41 4.38 -17.22 -18.31
C ALA A 41 5.70 -17.45 -19.06
N ASN A 42 6.50 -16.40 -19.21
CA ASN A 42 7.80 -16.49 -19.90
C ASN A 42 8.82 -17.32 -19.10
N TYR A 43 8.84 -17.18 -17.77
CA TYR A 43 9.80 -17.89 -16.93
C TYR A 43 9.56 -19.40 -16.89
N PHE A 44 8.30 -19.83 -16.90
CA PHE A 44 7.92 -21.24 -16.82
C PHE A 44 7.53 -21.83 -18.19
N GLU A 45 7.57 -21.04 -19.27
CA GLU A 45 7.15 -21.43 -20.61
C GLU A 45 5.70 -21.99 -20.65
N ILE A 46 4.80 -21.34 -19.93
CA ILE A 46 3.38 -21.72 -19.79
C ILE A 46 2.45 -20.62 -20.33
N ASN A 47 1.19 -20.98 -20.57
CA ASN A 47 0.21 -20.01 -21.02
C ASN A 47 -0.19 -19.01 -19.91
N LEU A 48 -0.78 -17.87 -20.30
CA LEU A 48 -1.15 -16.79 -19.38
C LEU A 48 -2.18 -17.22 -18.32
N LYS A 49 -3.06 -18.16 -18.62
CA LYS A 49 -4.09 -18.66 -17.68
C LYS A 49 -3.45 -19.44 -16.53
N GLU A 50 -2.50 -20.30 -16.84
CA GLU A 50 -1.72 -21.04 -15.84
C GLU A 50 -0.83 -20.12 -15.03
N ALA A 51 -0.13 -19.20 -15.69
CA ALA A 51 0.68 -18.19 -15.03
C ALA A 51 -0.14 -17.34 -14.04
N ARG A 52 -1.38 -16.98 -14.40
CA ARG A 52 -2.29 -16.26 -13.51
C ARG A 52 -2.68 -17.07 -12.29
N LYS A 53 -2.90 -18.38 -12.43
CA LYS A 53 -3.17 -19.28 -11.28
C LYS A 53 -1.98 -19.32 -10.33
N ILE A 54 -0.74 -19.44 -10.85
CA ILE A 54 0.47 -19.41 -10.02
C ILE A 54 0.61 -18.06 -9.30
N GLN A 55 0.44 -16.95 -10.01
CA GLN A 55 0.47 -15.59 -9.43
C GLN A 55 -0.49 -15.47 -8.25
N THR A 56 -1.73 -15.86 -8.44
CA THR A 56 -2.79 -15.79 -7.42
C THR A 56 -2.49 -16.71 -6.24
N LYS A 57 -2.09 -17.96 -6.50
CA LYS A 57 -1.68 -18.93 -5.46
C LYS A 57 -0.55 -18.38 -4.60
N TYR A 58 0.47 -17.77 -5.21
CA TYR A 58 1.62 -17.25 -4.47
C TYR A 58 1.26 -16.00 -3.66
N PHE A 59 0.42 -15.13 -4.20
CA PHE A 59 -0.09 -13.97 -3.45
C PHE A 59 -0.82 -14.37 -2.16
N TYR A 60 -1.71 -15.37 -2.24
CA TYR A 60 -2.43 -15.82 -1.04
C TYR A 60 -1.56 -16.61 -0.07
N LYS A 61 -0.68 -17.50 -0.58
CA LYS A 61 0.11 -18.40 0.26
C LYS A 61 1.33 -17.72 0.90
N TYR A 62 1.96 -16.76 0.22
CA TYR A 62 3.24 -16.18 0.63
C TYR A 62 3.18 -14.65 0.85
N GLY A 63 1.99 -14.07 0.84
CA GLY A 63 1.80 -12.62 1.01
C GLY A 63 1.96 -11.83 -0.28
N THR A 64 2.94 -12.18 -1.12
CA THR A 64 3.13 -11.60 -2.47
C THR A 64 3.55 -12.68 -3.48
N THR A 65 3.31 -12.39 -4.75
CA THR A 65 3.81 -13.22 -5.87
C THR A 65 5.33 -13.36 -5.83
N LEU A 66 6.04 -12.26 -5.57
CA LEU A 66 7.50 -12.24 -5.47
C LEU A 66 8.01 -13.21 -4.39
N SER A 67 7.43 -13.17 -3.19
CA SER A 67 7.84 -14.07 -2.09
C SER A 67 7.67 -15.54 -2.45
N GLY A 68 6.60 -15.88 -3.17
CA GLY A 68 6.40 -17.24 -3.68
C GLY A 68 7.46 -17.65 -4.70
N LEU A 69 7.76 -16.77 -5.64
CA LEU A 69 8.79 -17.00 -6.67
C LEU A 69 10.19 -17.15 -6.06
N MET A 70 10.55 -16.31 -5.10
CA MET A 70 11.82 -16.41 -4.37
C MET A 70 11.94 -17.73 -3.61
N LYS A 71 10.91 -18.08 -2.82
CA LYS A 71 10.93 -19.28 -1.95
C LYS A 71 10.91 -20.60 -2.73
N LYS A 72 10.26 -20.63 -3.89
CA LYS A 72 10.03 -21.88 -4.64
C LYS A 72 10.94 -22.05 -5.85
N HIS A 73 11.46 -20.96 -6.39
CA HIS A 73 12.17 -20.99 -7.67
C HIS A 73 13.49 -20.20 -7.64
N ASN A 74 13.92 -19.73 -6.46
CA ASN A 74 15.16 -18.95 -6.30
C ASN A 74 15.28 -17.75 -7.22
N ILE A 75 14.14 -17.16 -7.66
CA ILE A 75 14.15 -15.98 -8.54
C ILE A 75 14.79 -14.81 -7.80
N LYS A 76 15.77 -14.18 -8.43
CA LYS A 76 16.41 -12.96 -7.92
C LYS A 76 15.36 -11.83 -7.90
N PRO A 77 15.08 -11.22 -6.72
CA PRO A 77 13.98 -10.26 -6.59
C PRO A 77 14.10 -9.06 -7.52
N ASN A 78 15.32 -8.55 -7.76
CA ASN A 78 15.53 -7.41 -8.65
C ASN A 78 15.14 -7.71 -10.12
N VAL A 79 15.31 -8.96 -10.59
CA VAL A 79 14.91 -9.36 -11.95
C VAL A 79 13.39 -9.24 -12.08
N PHE A 80 12.64 -9.77 -11.13
CA PHE A 80 11.19 -9.66 -11.10
C PHE A 80 10.72 -8.21 -10.95
N LEU A 81 11.24 -7.47 -9.94
CA LEU A 81 10.81 -6.10 -9.65
C LEU A 81 11.08 -5.15 -10.82
N ASN A 82 12.26 -5.22 -11.44
CA ASN A 82 12.57 -4.40 -12.61
C ASN A 82 11.63 -4.68 -13.78
N TYR A 83 11.31 -5.96 -14.03
CA TYR A 83 10.38 -6.33 -15.09
C TYR A 83 8.96 -5.83 -14.82
N VAL A 84 8.41 -6.07 -13.63
CA VAL A 84 7.00 -5.76 -13.35
C VAL A 84 6.75 -4.26 -13.18
N HIS A 85 7.72 -3.50 -12.70
CA HIS A 85 7.61 -2.05 -12.48
C HIS A 85 8.01 -1.21 -13.69
N ASP A 86 8.41 -1.83 -14.80
CA ASP A 86 8.63 -1.15 -16.07
C ASP A 86 7.31 -0.95 -16.80
N ILE A 87 6.52 0.00 -16.32
CA ILE A 87 5.23 0.40 -16.88
C ILE A 87 5.28 1.82 -17.41
N ASN A 88 4.43 2.11 -18.41
CA ASN A 88 4.26 3.44 -18.95
C ASN A 88 3.31 4.27 -18.08
N PHE A 89 3.75 5.47 -17.71
CA PHE A 89 3.03 6.43 -16.88
C PHE A 89 2.48 7.65 -17.65
N ASP A 90 2.55 7.66 -18.98
CA ASP A 90 2.22 8.88 -19.78
C ASP A 90 0.78 9.33 -19.62
N LYS A 91 -0.14 8.39 -19.38
CA LYS A 91 -1.57 8.67 -19.21
C LYS A 91 -1.97 9.04 -17.77
N PHE A 92 -0.99 9.18 -16.86
CA PHE A 92 -1.30 9.48 -15.46
C PHE A 92 -1.23 10.97 -15.17
N GLU A 93 -2.35 11.51 -14.75
CA GLU A 93 -2.48 12.91 -14.37
C GLU A 93 -2.15 13.13 -12.89
N LYS A 94 -1.70 14.34 -12.58
CA LYS A 94 -1.50 14.80 -11.22
C LYS A 94 -2.83 14.80 -10.44
N ASP A 95 -2.77 14.45 -9.18
CA ASP A 95 -3.92 14.53 -8.27
C ASP A 95 -3.78 15.77 -7.37
N HIS A 96 -4.23 16.90 -7.89
CA HIS A 96 -4.15 18.19 -7.20
C HIS A 96 -4.94 18.16 -5.87
N LYS A 97 -6.10 17.52 -5.85
CA LYS A 97 -6.94 17.40 -4.65
C LYS A 97 -6.25 16.62 -3.55
N LEU A 98 -5.67 15.46 -3.88
CA LEU A 98 -4.89 14.67 -2.93
C LEU A 98 -3.67 15.45 -2.42
N ASN A 99 -2.96 16.17 -3.31
CA ASN A 99 -1.80 16.97 -2.92
C ASN A 99 -2.16 18.06 -1.89
N ILE A 100 -3.29 18.76 -2.09
CA ILE A 100 -3.78 19.77 -1.14
C ILE A 100 -4.13 19.14 0.21
N LEU A 101 -4.86 18.03 0.20
CA LEU A 101 -5.28 17.36 1.41
C LEU A 101 -4.10 16.78 2.21
N LEU A 102 -3.10 16.20 1.54
CA LEU A 102 -1.88 15.71 2.18
C LEU A 102 -1.06 16.83 2.83
N LYS A 103 -1.10 18.05 2.31
CA LYS A 103 -0.45 19.22 2.93
C LYS A 103 -1.14 19.69 4.19
N LYS A 104 -2.47 19.51 4.30
CA LYS A 104 -3.27 19.92 5.46
C LYS A 104 -3.05 19.04 6.69
N ILE A 105 -2.65 17.80 6.53
CA ILE A 105 -2.35 16.92 7.67
C ILE A 105 -0.93 17.15 8.17
N ASN A 106 -0.80 17.36 9.47
CA ASN A 106 0.48 17.56 10.14
C ASN A 106 1.14 16.23 10.50
N GLY A 107 2.45 16.24 10.70
CA GLY A 107 3.20 15.07 11.16
C GLY A 107 3.98 14.35 10.05
N LYS A 108 4.62 13.26 10.45
CA LYS A 108 5.46 12.44 9.59
C LYS A 108 4.59 11.62 8.63
N LYS A 109 4.90 11.67 7.34
CA LYS A 109 4.21 10.88 6.30
C LYS A 109 5.16 9.87 5.71
N ILE A 110 4.80 8.59 5.80
CA ILE A 110 5.61 7.44 5.37
C ILE A 110 4.81 6.63 4.37
N ILE A 111 5.43 6.24 3.28
CA ILE A 111 4.89 5.18 2.42
C ILE A 111 5.47 3.85 2.89
N PHE A 112 4.58 2.86 3.14
CA PHE A 112 4.96 1.49 3.45
C PHE A 112 4.39 0.55 2.41
N THR A 113 5.23 0.07 1.50
CA THR A 113 4.79 -0.68 0.31
C THR A 113 5.53 -2.00 0.13
N ASN A 114 4.84 -2.99 -0.47
CA ASN A 114 5.43 -4.25 -0.95
C ASN A 114 6.09 -4.10 -2.35
N ALA A 115 6.04 -2.92 -2.95
CA ALA A 115 6.79 -2.56 -4.15
C ALA A 115 8.20 -2.05 -3.81
N ASP A 116 9.04 -1.79 -4.81
CA ASP A 116 10.34 -1.15 -4.60
C ASP A 116 10.24 0.38 -4.59
N LYS A 117 11.24 1.02 -3.98
CA LYS A 117 11.32 2.47 -3.82
C LYS A 117 11.38 3.21 -5.16
N LYS A 118 12.04 2.63 -6.17
CA LYS A 118 12.16 3.23 -7.50
C LYS A 118 10.79 3.37 -8.16
N TYR A 119 9.96 2.33 -8.09
CA TYR A 119 8.59 2.36 -8.55
C TYR A 119 7.74 3.34 -7.74
N ALA A 120 7.80 3.26 -6.40
CA ALA A 120 7.05 4.16 -5.52
C ALA A 120 7.33 5.64 -5.84
N LEU A 121 8.61 6.00 -6.04
CA LEU A 121 9.01 7.36 -6.43
C LEU A 121 8.42 7.78 -7.77
N LYS A 122 8.41 6.89 -8.78
CA LYS A 122 7.77 7.17 -10.07
C LYS A 122 6.27 7.47 -9.91
N VAL A 123 5.55 6.63 -9.15
CA VAL A 123 4.11 6.79 -8.90
C VAL A 123 3.81 8.14 -8.24
N ILE A 124 4.44 8.45 -7.09
CA ILE A 124 4.15 9.68 -6.35
C ILE A 124 4.60 10.95 -7.08
N THR A 125 5.60 10.86 -7.96
CA THR A 125 6.03 11.97 -8.83
C THR A 125 4.98 12.24 -9.90
N LYS A 126 4.49 11.21 -10.57
CA LYS A 126 3.44 11.32 -11.58
C LYS A 126 2.11 11.82 -10.98
N LEU A 127 1.79 11.41 -9.76
CA LEU A 127 0.63 11.92 -9.01
C LEU A 127 0.82 13.37 -8.52
N GLY A 128 2.01 13.95 -8.61
CA GLY A 128 2.29 15.32 -8.14
C GLY A 128 2.35 15.46 -6.61
N ILE A 129 2.48 14.35 -5.88
CA ILE A 129 2.48 14.32 -4.42
C ILE A 129 3.86 14.03 -3.80
N ARG A 130 4.93 13.97 -4.62
CA ARG A 130 6.29 13.61 -4.18
C ARG A 130 6.79 14.45 -2.99
N LYS A 131 6.47 15.76 -2.97
CA LYS A 131 6.92 16.68 -1.90
C LYS A 131 6.28 16.40 -0.53
N ASN A 132 5.17 15.64 -0.47
CA ASN A 132 4.51 15.27 0.78
C ASN A 132 5.17 14.09 1.50
N PHE A 133 5.99 13.30 0.81
CA PHE A 133 6.58 12.08 1.34
C PHE A 133 8.11 12.16 1.37
N ARG A 134 8.67 12.29 2.57
CA ARG A 134 10.11 12.21 2.81
C ARG A 134 10.58 10.76 3.00
N TYR A 135 9.70 9.89 3.49
CA TYR A 135 10.02 8.56 3.94
C TYR A 135 9.27 7.51 3.11
N ILE A 136 10.01 6.52 2.62
CA ILE A 136 9.48 5.36 1.90
C ILE A 136 10.17 4.14 2.48
N PHE A 137 9.40 3.21 3.05
CA PHE A 137 9.83 1.90 3.48
C PHE A 137 9.32 0.88 2.48
N ASP A 138 10.22 0.32 1.71
CA ASP A 138 9.94 -0.55 0.58
C ASP A 138 10.20 -2.04 0.91
N ILE A 139 9.95 -2.90 -0.06
CA ILE A 139 10.16 -4.33 0.10
C ILE A 139 11.64 -4.70 0.35
N LYS A 140 12.60 -3.89 -0.13
CA LYS A 140 14.03 -4.10 0.09
C LYS A 140 14.41 -3.71 1.51
N ASP A 141 13.89 -2.58 2.00
CA ASP A 141 14.04 -2.15 3.40
C ASP A 141 13.47 -3.21 4.36
N ALA A 142 12.43 -3.93 3.94
CA ALA A 142 11.83 -5.07 4.67
C ALA A 142 12.60 -6.39 4.50
N ASN A 143 13.79 -6.42 3.88
CA ASN A 143 14.52 -7.65 3.55
C ASN A 143 13.68 -8.65 2.75
N TYR A 144 12.83 -8.16 1.84
CA TYR A 144 11.88 -8.93 1.04
C TYR A 144 10.85 -9.73 1.84
N VAL A 145 10.64 -9.39 3.12
CA VAL A 145 9.55 -9.92 3.94
C VAL A 145 8.34 -8.99 3.76
N PRO A 146 7.27 -9.42 3.05
CA PRO A 146 6.18 -8.52 2.70
C PRO A 146 5.18 -8.33 3.84
N LYS A 147 4.37 -7.28 3.77
CA LYS A 147 3.10 -7.21 4.48
C LYS A 147 2.24 -8.43 4.09
N PRO A 148 1.50 -9.04 5.02
CA PRO A 148 1.25 -8.68 6.42
C PRO A 148 2.20 -9.30 7.46
N ASP A 149 3.41 -9.72 7.11
CA ASP A 149 4.33 -10.30 8.10
C ASP A 149 4.74 -9.24 9.13
N ILE A 150 4.58 -9.54 10.42
CA ILE A 150 4.86 -8.61 11.54
C ILE A 150 6.31 -8.13 11.58
N TYR A 151 7.24 -8.90 11.01
CA TYR A 151 8.65 -8.52 10.92
C TYR A 151 8.85 -7.19 10.20
N SER A 152 8.20 -7.01 9.04
CA SER A 152 8.30 -5.79 8.25
C SER A 152 7.78 -4.56 8.99
N TYR A 153 6.71 -4.70 9.78
CA TYR A 153 6.15 -3.62 10.61
C TYR A 153 7.10 -3.25 11.75
N LYS A 154 7.58 -4.24 12.51
CA LYS A 154 8.55 -4.01 13.59
C LYS A 154 9.82 -3.35 13.07
N LYS A 155 10.31 -3.78 11.90
CA LYS A 155 11.50 -3.20 11.26
C LYS A 155 11.26 -1.74 10.87
N MET A 156 10.14 -1.42 10.24
CA MET A 156 9.77 -0.06 9.86
C MET A 156 9.64 0.86 11.09
N VAL A 157 8.94 0.39 12.13
CA VAL A 157 8.75 1.15 13.39
C VAL A 157 10.10 1.49 14.02
N ARG A 158 11.01 0.51 14.11
CA ARG A 158 12.37 0.72 14.65
C ARG A 158 13.17 1.68 13.78
N TYR A 159 13.16 1.48 12.46
CA TYR A 159 13.94 2.24 11.51
C TYR A 159 13.60 3.74 11.53
N TYR A 160 12.31 4.07 11.58
CA TYR A 160 11.84 5.46 11.61
C TYR A 160 11.58 5.99 13.01
N LYS A 161 11.84 5.23 14.08
CA LYS A 161 11.57 5.59 15.48
C LYS A 161 10.14 6.09 15.67
N ILE A 162 9.18 5.24 15.30
CA ILE A 162 7.75 5.55 15.32
C ILE A 162 7.15 5.12 16.67
N ASP A 163 6.26 5.96 17.23
CA ASP A 163 5.36 5.56 18.32
C ASP A 163 4.07 4.96 17.71
N PRO A 164 3.82 3.65 17.84
CA PRO A 164 2.61 3.04 17.29
C PRO A 164 1.32 3.67 17.81
N LYS A 165 1.28 4.08 19.07
CA LYS A 165 0.07 4.69 19.71
C LYS A 165 -0.29 6.06 19.12
N LYS A 166 0.66 6.72 18.45
CA LYS A 166 0.46 8.02 17.78
C LYS A 166 0.52 7.87 16.25
N THR A 167 0.29 6.66 15.74
CA THR A 167 0.41 6.33 14.33
C THR A 167 -0.91 5.84 13.77
N LEU A 168 -1.22 6.29 12.55
CA LEU A 168 -2.33 5.82 11.73
C LEU A 168 -1.79 5.10 10.50
N PHE A 169 -2.29 3.90 10.22
CA PHE A 169 -1.98 3.14 8.99
C PHE A 169 -3.20 3.05 8.08
N ILE A 170 -3.02 3.42 6.81
CA ILE A 170 -4.04 3.47 5.76
C ILE A 170 -3.69 2.47 4.67
N GLU A 171 -4.60 1.56 4.32
CA GLU A 171 -4.33 0.39 3.49
C GLU A 171 -5.60 -0.06 2.76
N ASP A 172 -5.50 -0.59 1.53
CA ASP A 172 -6.62 -1.17 0.77
C ASP A 172 -6.76 -2.69 0.96
N ILE A 173 -5.70 -3.39 1.31
CA ILE A 173 -5.72 -4.83 1.62
C ILE A 173 -5.95 -5.05 3.11
N LYS A 174 -7.19 -5.38 3.48
CA LYS A 174 -7.64 -5.49 4.87
C LYS A 174 -6.70 -6.30 5.79
N ARG A 175 -6.20 -7.46 5.34
CA ARG A 175 -5.29 -8.31 6.15
C ARG A 175 -3.98 -7.60 6.55
N ASN A 176 -3.54 -6.60 5.78
CA ASN A 176 -2.34 -5.84 6.08
C ASN A 176 -2.53 -4.87 7.27
N LEU A 177 -3.76 -4.58 7.67
CA LEU A 177 -4.05 -3.75 8.85
C LEU A 177 -3.90 -4.49 10.18
N GLU A 178 -4.05 -5.82 10.17
CA GLU A 178 -4.04 -6.62 11.41
C GLU A 178 -2.73 -6.51 12.21
N PRO A 179 -1.52 -6.62 11.62
CA PRO A 179 -0.29 -6.45 12.38
C PRO A 179 -0.12 -5.04 12.94
N ALA A 180 -0.54 -4.01 12.21
CA ALA A 180 -0.50 -2.62 12.67
C ALA A 180 -1.41 -2.40 13.88
N SER A 181 -2.64 -2.90 13.84
CA SER A 181 -3.59 -2.86 14.96
C SER A 181 -3.04 -3.60 16.20
N LYS A 182 -2.45 -4.80 16.03
CA LYS A 182 -1.80 -5.54 17.12
C LYS A 182 -0.63 -4.80 17.76
N MET A 183 -0.01 -3.88 17.03
CA MET A 183 1.06 -3.01 17.54
C MET A 183 0.51 -1.72 18.20
N GLY A 184 -0.80 -1.51 18.21
CA GLY A 184 -1.45 -0.33 18.80
C GLY A 184 -1.57 0.86 17.84
N MET A 185 -1.37 0.68 16.55
CA MET A 185 -1.64 1.71 15.55
C MET A 185 -3.14 1.83 15.30
N ALA A 186 -3.62 3.05 15.07
CA ALA A 186 -4.93 3.25 14.48
C ALA A 186 -4.93 2.79 13.02
N THR A 187 -6.07 2.29 12.52
CA THR A 187 -6.15 1.65 11.21
C THR A 187 -7.32 2.17 10.39
N VAL A 188 -7.06 2.47 9.13
CA VAL A 188 -8.08 2.86 8.14
C VAL A 188 -8.02 1.94 6.94
N TRP A 189 -9.13 1.28 6.66
CA TRP A 189 -9.28 0.45 5.49
C TRP A 189 -9.93 1.21 4.34
N ILE A 190 -9.23 1.34 3.22
CA ILE A 190 -9.78 1.87 1.97
C ILE A 190 -10.50 0.72 1.26
N ASN A 191 -11.84 0.67 1.39
CA ASN A 191 -12.66 -0.28 0.67
C ASN A 191 -13.25 0.36 -0.58
N ASN A 192 -12.57 0.24 -1.70
CA ASN A 192 -12.99 0.81 -2.99
C ASN A 192 -14.34 0.27 -3.52
N ASN A 193 -14.85 -0.83 -2.94
CA ASN A 193 -16.14 -1.44 -3.31
C ASN A 193 -17.32 -0.94 -2.45
N LEU A 194 -17.08 -0.08 -1.47
CA LEU A 194 -18.15 0.50 -0.66
C LEU A 194 -19.13 1.29 -1.52
N LYS A 195 -20.41 0.91 -1.45
CA LYS A 195 -21.50 1.64 -2.15
C LYS A 195 -21.86 2.96 -1.44
N ILE A 196 -21.69 3.03 -0.14
CA ILE A 196 -22.02 4.19 0.71
C ILE A 196 -20.86 4.44 1.68
N ASN A 197 -20.49 5.71 1.92
CA ASN A 197 -19.50 6.10 2.94
C ASN A 197 -20.07 5.86 4.35
N LYS A 198 -20.25 4.61 4.75
CA LYS A 198 -20.55 4.26 6.13
C LYS A 198 -19.23 4.22 6.92
N LEU A 199 -19.11 5.12 7.88
CA LEU A 199 -18.08 5.07 8.91
C LEU A 199 -18.52 4.00 9.90
N THR A 200 -18.12 2.77 9.71
CA THR A 200 -18.44 1.67 10.62
C THR A 200 -17.16 1.07 11.18
N LYS A 201 -17.12 0.86 12.49
CA LYS A 201 -16.21 -0.13 13.08
C LYS A 201 -16.52 -1.47 12.42
N SER A 202 -15.73 -1.88 11.44
CA SER A 202 -16.10 -3.02 10.63
C SER A 202 -15.47 -4.33 11.11
N ASN A 203 -14.44 -4.28 12.00
CA ASN A 203 -13.75 -5.48 12.45
C ASN A 203 -12.84 -5.23 13.67
N LYS A 204 -12.39 -6.35 14.29
CA LYS A 204 -11.50 -6.40 15.46
C LYS A 204 -10.18 -5.62 15.28
N PHE A 205 -9.74 -5.38 14.04
CA PHE A 205 -8.47 -4.71 13.69
C PHE A 205 -8.61 -3.60 12.63
N VAL A 206 -9.83 -3.09 12.39
CA VAL A 206 -10.12 -1.95 11.50
C VAL A 206 -10.92 -0.93 12.29
N ASP A 207 -10.31 0.21 12.61
CA ASP A 207 -10.96 1.26 13.35
C ASP A 207 -11.95 2.06 12.47
N LEU A 208 -11.59 2.24 11.20
CA LEU A 208 -12.41 2.97 10.26
C LEU A 208 -12.35 2.34 8.86
N GLU A 209 -13.52 2.19 8.22
CA GLU A 209 -13.66 1.81 6.84
C GLU A 209 -14.16 2.99 6.01
N VAL A 210 -13.49 3.29 4.90
CA VAL A 210 -13.81 4.42 4.02
C VAL A 210 -13.73 4.01 2.56
N LYS A 211 -14.46 4.72 1.70
CA LYS A 211 -14.49 4.43 0.26
C LYS A 211 -13.21 4.85 -0.46
N SER A 212 -12.61 5.99 -0.06
CA SER A 212 -11.40 6.51 -0.68
C SER A 212 -10.55 7.29 0.32
N LEU A 213 -9.26 7.41 0.02
CA LEU A 213 -8.35 8.25 0.77
C LEU A 213 -8.77 9.72 0.76
N ILE A 214 -9.25 10.21 -0.38
CA ILE A 214 -9.70 11.60 -0.51
C ILE A 214 -10.88 11.88 0.43
N ASP A 215 -11.89 11.00 0.46
CA ASP A 215 -13.05 11.14 1.36
C ASP A 215 -12.62 11.14 2.83
N PHE A 216 -11.68 10.28 3.19
CA PHE A 216 -11.12 10.23 4.53
C PHE A 216 -10.40 11.52 4.89
N LEU A 217 -9.43 11.95 4.06
CA LEU A 217 -8.64 13.14 4.32
C LEU A 217 -9.50 14.41 4.37
N GLN A 218 -10.52 14.54 3.51
CA GLN A 218 -11.46 15.66 3.56
C GLN A 218 -12.14 15.76 4.93
N LYS A 219 -12.64 14.63 5.45
CA LYS A 219 -13.35 14.61 6.74
C LYS A 219 -12.46 14.99 7.92
N ILE A 220 -11.20 14.54 7.93
CA ILE A 220 -10.29 14.85 9.04
C ILE A 220 -9.68 16.26 8.96
N THR A 221 -9.71 16.90 7.77
CA THR A 221 -9.16 18.26 7.59
C THR A 221 -10.23 19.36 7.65
N LEU A 222 -11.52 18.99 7.75
CA LEU A 222 -12.66 19.91 7.94
C LEU A 222 -13.09 20.03 9.41
N ASN A 223 -12.61 19.11 10.27
CA ASN A 223 -12.82 19.12 11.72
C ASN A 223 -11.55 19.56 12.46
#